data_550af94f96da0650a97927c594bbcf50
#
_entry.id   550af94f96da0650a97927c594bbcf50
#
_cell.length_a   1.000
_cell.length_b   1.000
_cell.length_c   1.000
_cell.angle_alpha   90.00
_cell.angle_beta   90.00
_cell.angle_gamma   90.00
#
_symmetry.space_group_name_H-M   'P 1'
#
loop_
_entity.id
_entity.type
_entity.pdbx_description
1 polymer ?
#
loop_
_entity_poly.entity_id
_entity_poly.type
_entity_poly.pdbx_seq_one_letter_code
_entity_poly.pdbx_strand_id
1 'polypeptide(L)'
;MEHAPYHQIQEDLRVPYRSLREAIPDVMTAYHALGTAVMTDGALPATTKELIALACSITRECDGCIVAHARGAARRGVSRQQVAETIGVAINMNGGPATVWGPRALAAYDEFAQSPPEDRALKP
;
A
#
# COMPACT_ATOMS: atom_id res chain seq x y z
N MET A 1 -24.41 -3.06 5.30
CA MET A 1 -23.29 -2.58 4.45
C MET A 1 -22.02 -2.74 5.24
N GLU A 2 -21.09 -3.50 4.72
CA GLU A 2 -19.82 -3.71 5.40
C GLU A 2 -19.00 -2.42 5.45
N HIS A 3 -18.41 -2.18 6.60
CA HIS A 3 -17.52 -1.05 6.78
C HIS A 3 -16.16 -1.37 6.15
N ALA A 4 -15.77 -0.61 5.14
CA ALA A 4 -14.54 -0.81 4.38
C ALA A 4 -13.73 0.49 4.30
N PRO A 5 -13.15 0.96 5.43
CA PRO A 5 -12.54 2.28 5.51
C PRO A 5 -11.34 2.45 4.59
N TYR A 6 -10.60 1.38 4.30
CA TYR A 6 -9.40 1.47 3.45
C TYR A 6 -9.74 1.52 1.97
N HIS A 7 -10.79 0.81 1.54
CA HIS A 7 -11.38 1.01 0.21
C HIS A 7 -11.91 2.44 0.07
N GLN A 8 -12.49 2.99 1.13
CA GLN A 8 -13.02 4.36 1.12
C GLN A 8 -11.90 5.39 0.94
N ILE A 9 -10.76 5.24 1.61
CA ILE A 9 -9.59 6.10 1.42
C ILE A 9 -9.16 6.07 -0.05
N GLN A 10 -9.07 4.89 -0.64
CA GLN A 10 -8.72 4.73 -2.04
C GLN A 10 -9.70 5.46 -2.96
N GLU A 11 -11.00 5.31 -2.70
CA GLU A 11 -12.05 5.96 -3.49
C GLU A 11 -12.00 7.49 -3.35
N ASP A 12 -11.79 7.98 -2.15
CA ASP A 12 -11.71 9.42 -1.87
C ASP A 12 -10.52 10.09 -2.58
N LEU A 13 -9.44 9.36 -2.80
CA LEU A 13 -8.25 9.87 -3.48
C LEU A 13 -8.36 9.86 -5.01
N ARG A 14 -9.32 9.14 -5.56
CA ARG A 14 -9.42 8.90 -7.00
C ARG A 14 -9.61 10.17 -7.80
N VAL A 15 -10.56 11.01 -7.43
CA VAL A 15 -10.85 12.26 -8.16
C VAL A 15 -9.73 13.29 -7.99
N PRO A 16 -9.25 13.58 -6.75
CA PRO A 16 -8.09 14.48 -6.59
C PRO A 16 -6.84 14.01 -7.34
N TYR A 17 -6.57 12.71 -7.32
CA TYR A 17 -5.41 12.14 -8.03
C TYR A 17 -5.54 12.35 -9.55
N ARG A 18 -6.71 12.08 -10.10
CA ARG A 18 -6.98 12.32 -11.53
C ARG A 18 -6.82 13.79 -11.89
N SER A 19 -7.35 14.68 -11.06
CA SER A 19 -7.23 16.13 -11.27
C SER A 19 -5.77 16.57 -11.32
N LEU A 20 -4.94 16.07 -10.39
CA LEU A 20 -3.51 16.38 -10.40
C LEU A 20 -2.82 15.81 -11.64
N ARG A 21 -3.14 14.57 -12.01
CA ARG A 21 -2.57 13.94 -13.21
C ARG A 21 -2.89 14.74 -14.49
N GLU A 22 -4.09 15.29 -14.58
CA GLU A 22 -4.49 16.13 -15.71
C GLU A 22 -3.74 17.46 -15.72
N ALA A 23 -3.41 18.01 -14.55
CA ALA A 23 -2.71 19.27 -14.41
C ALA A 23 -1.19 19.15 -14.67
N ILE A 24 -0.58 18.02 -14.28
CA ILE A 24 0.87 17.77 -14.42
C ILE A 24 1.13 16.37 -14.99
N PRO A 25 0.67 16.09 -16.22
CA PRO A 25 0.68 14.72 -16.75
C PRO A 25 2.09 14.12 -16.87
N ASP A 26 3.09 14.90 -17.26
CA ASP A 26 4.46 14.40 -17.45
C ASP A 26 5.09 13.99 -16.12
N VAL A 27 4.85 14.74 -15.06
CA VAL A 27 5.35 14.41 -13.71
C VAL A 27 4.72 13.11 -13.22
N MET A 28 3.40 12.99 -13.36
CA MET A 28 2.68 11.80 -12.89
C MET A 28 3.04 10.56 -13.71
N THR A 29 3.25 10.72 -15.03
CA THR A 29 3.73 9.65 -15.89
C THR A 29 5.13 9.19 -15.49
N ALA A 30 6.03 10.14 -15.22
CA ALA A 30 7.39 9.82 -14.76
C ALA A 30 7.39 9.11 -13.40
N TYR A 31 6.55 9.56 -12.47
CA TYR A 31 6.39 8.93 -11.17
C TYR A 31 5.88 7.50 -11.29
N HIS A 32 4.88 7.28 -12.14
CA HIS A 32 4.34 5.93 -12.41
C HIS A 32 5.41 5.01 -13.02
N ALA A 33 6.19 5.52 -13.97
CA ALA A 33 7.29 4.77 -14.59
C ALA A 33 8.37 4.40 -13.56
N LEU A 34 8.69 5.31 -12.64
CA LEU A 34 9.62 5.03 -11.53
C LEU A 34 9.10 3.86 -10.67
N GLY A 35 7.84 3.92 -10.28
CA GLY A 35 7.22 2.84 -9.48
C GLY A 35 7.25 1.50 -10.18
N THR A 36 6.94 1.46 -11.48
CA THR A 36 6.98 0.24 -12.29
C THR A 36 8.41 -0.33 -12.36
N ALA A 37 9.40 0.52 -12.59
CA ALA A 37 10.80 0.10 -12.68
C ALA A 37 11.30 -0.45 -11.33
N VAL A 38 10.92 0.17 -10.22
CA VAL A 38 11.36 -0.23 -8.87
C VAL A 38 10.72 -1.55 -8.46
N MET A 39 9.43 -1.77 -8.77
CA MET A 39 8.65 -2.88 -8.24
C MET A 39 8.75 -4.18 -9.05
N THR A 40 9.66 -4.24 -10.02
CA THR A 40 9.94 -5.49 -10.75
C THR A 40 10.80 -6.44 -9.91
N ASP A 41 10.69 -7.74 -10.17
CA ASP A 41 11.56 -8.74 -9.54
C ASP A 41 13.02 -8.51 -9.94
N GLY A 42 13.90 -8.55 -8.95
CA GLY A 42 15.34 -8.45 -9.13
C GLY A 42 16.02 -9.30 -8.07
N ALA A 43 17.14 -8.85 -7.54
CA ALA A 43 17.76 -9.51 -6.38
C ALA A 43 16.79 -9.60 -5.20
N LEU A 44 15.90 -8.59 -5.07
CA LEU A 44 14.76 -8.65 -4.17
C LEU A 44 13.50 -8.94 -5.00
N PRO A 45 12.72 -9.95 -4.63
CA PRO A 45 11.42 -10.16 -5.29
C PRO A 45 10.47 -9.00 -5.05
N ALA A 46 9.54 -8.80 -5.97
CA ALA A 46 8.53 -7.74 -5.85
C ALA A 46 7.71 -7.85 -4.55
N THR A 47 7.47 -9.07 -4.06
CA THR A 47 6.81 -9.30 -2.76
C THR A 47 7.58 -8.69 -1.60
N THR A 48 8.89 -8.84 -1.57
CA THR A 48 9.76 -8.20 -0.57
C THR A 48 9.75 -6.68 -0.71
N LYS A 49 9.80 -6.18 -1.94
CA LYS A 49 9.74 -4.73 -2.21
C LYS A 49 8.43 -4.12 -1.73
N GLU A 50 7.33 -4.85 -1.88
CA GLU A 50 6.02 -4.41 -1.39
C GLU A 50 5.99 -4.29 0.14
N LEU A 51 6.61 -5.25 0.84
CA LEU A 51 6.73 -5.20 2.31
C LEU A 51 7.61 -4.04 2.77
N ILE A 52 8.71 -3.78 2.08
CA ILE A 52 9.57 -2.61 2.36
C ILE A 52 8.76 -1.31 2.19
N ALA A 53 8.01 -1.21 1.10
CA ALA A 53 7.17 -0.04 0.82
C ALA A 53 6.09 0.14 1.90
N LEU A 54 5.51 -0.96 2.38
CA LEU A 54 4.52 -0.91 3.46
C LEU A 54 5.16 -0.41 4.77
N ALA A 55 6.35 -0.89 5.11
CA ALA A 55 7.08 -0.41 6.28
C ALA A 55 7.39 1.08 6.19
N CYS A 56 7.80 1.57 5.02
CA CYS A 56 8.02 2.99 4.78
C CYS A 56 6.73 3.79 4.92
N SER A 57 5.61 3.25 4.44
CA SER A 57 4.29 3.87 4.54
C SER A 57 3.85 4.06 5.99
N ILE A 58 4.12 3.08 6.84
CA ILE A 58 3.85 3.13 8.29
C ILE A 58 4.70 4.22 8.94
N THR A 59 5.99 4.23 8.64
CA THR A 59 6.95 5.22 9.17
C THR A 59 6.55 6.65 8.79
N ARG A 60 6.04 6.84 7.57
CA ARG A 60 5.60 8.14 7.07
C ARG A 60 4.17 8.50 7.50
N GLU A 61 3.48 7.61 8.16
CA GLU A 61 2.09 7.80 8.60
C GLU A 61 1.18 8.23 7.43
N CYS A 62 1.35 7.56 6.29
CA CYS A 62 0.68 7.92 5.04
C CYS A 62 -0.44 6.92 4.76
N ASP A 63 -1.68 7.31 4.99
CA ASP A 63 -2.85 6.44 4.82
C ASP A 63 -3.03 5.96 3.38
N GLY A 64 -2.89 6.85 2.41
CA GLY A 64 -2.96 6.49 0.99
C GLY A 64 -1.84 5.54 0.56
N CYS A 65 -0.66 5.71 1.10
CA CYS A 65 0.48 4.81 0.87
C CYS A 65 0.23 3.43 1.49
N ILE A 66 -0.28 3.39 2.71
CA ILE A 66 -0.65 2.16 3.41
C ILE A 66 -1.70 1.39 2.59
N VAL A 67 -2.73 2.07 2.11
CA VAL A 67 -3.77 1.47 1.27
C VAL A 67 -3.16 0.88 0.00
N ALA A 68 -2.32 1.63 -0.70
CA ALA A 68 -1.69 1.19 -1.95
C ALA A 68 -0.83 -0.06 -1.74
N HIS A 69 0.00 -0.07 -0.70
CA HIS A 69 0.96 -1.16 -0.48
C HIS A 69 0.36 -2.34 0.28
N ALA A 70 -0.62 -2.15 1.14
CA ALA A 70 -1.41 -3.24 1.72
C ALA A 70 -2.18 -4.00 0.63
N ARG A 71 -2.80 -3.26 -0.29
CA ARG A 71 -3.46 -3.83 -1.47
C ARG A 71 -2.47 -4.55 -2.37
N GLY A 72 -1.31 -3.95 -2.62
CA GLY A 72 -0.24 -4.57 -3.40
C GLY A 72 0.26 -5.87 -2.78
N ALA A 73 0.44 -5.91 -1.46
CA ALA A 73 0.82 -7.11 -0.72
C ALA A 73 -0.24 -8.20 -0.87
N ALA A 74 -1.51 -7.88 -0.68
CA ALA A 74 -2.61 -8.82 -0.84
C ALA A 74 -2.68 -9.38 -2.27
N ARG A 75 -2.55 -8.52 -3.26
CA ARG A 75 -2.58 -8.89 -4.68
C ARG A 75 -1.44 -9.82 -5.06
N ARG A 76 -0.25 -9.62 -4.49
CA ARG A 76 0.95 -10.41 -4.77
C ARG A 76 1.02 -11.70 -3.96
N GLY A 77 0.01 -12.00 -3.13
CA GLY A 77 -0.04 -13.21 -2.33
C GLY A 77 0.89 -13.22 -1.12
N VAL A 78 1.33 -12.05 -0.66
CA VAL A 78 2.08 -11.93 0.59
C VAL A 78 1.18 -12.38 1.74
N SER A 79 1.71 -13.20 2.64
CA SER A 79 0.91 -13.74 3.74
C SER A 79 0.67 -12.69 4.84
N ARG A 80 -0.41 -12.90 5.59
CA ARG A 80 -0.73 -12.07 6.74
C ARG A 80 0.41 -12.04 7.76
N GLN A 81 1.07 -13.19 7.97
CA GLN A 81 2.20 -13.28 8.90
C GLN A 81 3.40 -12.47 8.42
N GLN A 82 3.69 -12.47 7.12
CA GLN A 82 4.75 -11.64 6.56
C GLN A 82 4.46 -10.14 6.77
N VAL A 83 3.22 -9.73 6.59
CA VAL A 83 2.79 -8.36 6.88
C VAL A 83 2.98 -8.03 8.36
N ALA A 84 2.54 -8.92 9.26
CA ALA A 84 2.66 -8.73 10.70
C ALA A 84 4.13 -8.58 11.14
N GLU A 85 5.01 -9.41 10.62
CA GLU A 85 6.44 -9.34 10.95
C GLU A 85 7.11 -8.08 10.40
N THR A 86 6.70 -7.64 9.22
CA THR A 86 7.12 -6.35 8.65
C THR A 86 6.71 -5.18 9.55
N ILE A 87 5.49 -5.21 10.05
CA ILE A 87 4.99 -4.21 11.02
C ILE A 87 5.84 -4.25 12.30
N GLY A 88 6.21 -5.44 12.77
CA GLY A 88 7.09 -5.61 13.93
C GLY A 88 8.42 -4.87 13.76
N VAL A 89 9.03 -4.95 12.59
CA VAL A 89 10.25 -4.20 12.28
C VAL A 89 9.99 -2.69 12.32
N ALA A 90 8.90 -2.24 11.73
CA ALA A 90 8.53 -0.82 11.75
C ALA A 90 8.33 -0.30 13.18
N ILE A 91 7.71 -1.10 14.04
CA ILE A 91 7.52 -0.77 15.47
C ILE A 91 8.89 -0.66 16.18
N ASN A 92 9.78 -1.63 15.96
CA ASN A 92 11.10 -1.62 16.56
C ASN A 92 11.90 -0.37 16.20
N MET A 93 11.75 0.12 14.96
CA MET A 93 12.49 1.27 14.45
C MET A 93 11.87 2.62 14.82
N ASN A 94 10.55 2.67 15.02
CA ASN A 94 9.81 3.93 15.15
C ASN A 94 9.14 4.13 16.52
N GLY A 95 8.96 3.06 17.30
CA GLY A 95 8.32 3.15 18.62
C GLY A 95 6.82 3.41 18.57
N GLY A 96 6.34 4.23 19.51
CA GLY A 96 4.92 4.48 19.76
C GLY A 96 4.06 4.77 18.52
N PRO A 97 4.42 5.69 17.64
CA PRO A 97 3.60 5.97 16.46
C PRO A 97 3.32 4.74 15.59
N ALA A 98 4.29 3.83 15.46
CA ALA A 98 4.11 2.62 14.68
C ALA A 98 3.21 1.58 15.38
N THR A 99 3.03 1.66 16.69
CA THR A 99 2.05 0.81 17.39
C THR A 99 0.61 1.24 17.12
N VAL A 100 0.42 2.41 16.55
CA VAL A 100 -0.88 2.93 16.08
C VAL A 100 -1.05 2.69 14.58
N TRP A 101 -0.07 3.11 13.78
CA TRP A 101 -0.14 3.01 12.32
C TRP A 101 0.08 1.58 11.81
N GLY A 102 0.84 0.77 12.53
CA GLY A 102 1.04 -0.64 12.19
C GLY A 102 -0.24 -1.45 12.19
N PRO A 103 -1.04 -1.44 13.26
CA PRO A 103 -2.36 -2.11 13.27
C PRO A 103 -3.29 -1.65 12.14
N ARG A 104 -3.24 -0.38 11.76
CA ARG A 104 -3.98 0.14 10.61
C ARG A 104 -3.53 -0.52 9.31
N ALA A 105 -2.23 -0.72 9.13
CA ALA A 105 -1.70 -1.40 7.95
C ALA A 105 -2.15 -2.86 7.89
N LEU A 106 -2.18 -3.56 9.01
CA LEU A 106 -2.69 -4.94 9.07
C LEU A 106 -4.19 -4.98 8.73
N ALA A 107 -4.97 -4.06 9.29
CA ALA A 107 -6.40 -3.96 9.00
C ALA A 107 -6.65 -3.67 7.51
N ALA A 108 -5.84 -2.81 6.90
CA ALA A 108 -5.90 -2.54 5.46
C ALA A 108 -5.61 -3.80 4.64
N TYR A 109 -4.54 -4.53 4.99
CA TYR A 109 -4.22 -5.81 4.36
C TYR A 109 -5.39 -6.80 4.47
N ASP A 110 -5.95 -6.97 5.66
CA ASP A 110 -7.07 -7.88 5.88
C ASP A 110 -8.27 -7.51 5.01
N GLU A 111 -8.58 -6.24 4.91
CA GLU A 111 -9.68 -5.76 4.09
C GLU A 111 -9.47 -6.09 2.61
N PHE A 112 -8.29 -5.84 2.06
CA PHE A 112 -7.97 -6.15 0.66
C PHE A 112 -7.80 -7.64 0.41
N ALA A 113 -7.25 -8.39 1.36
CA ALA A 113 -7.07 -9.83 1.23
C ALA A 113 -8.40 -10.59 1.19
N GLN A 114 -9.45 -10.05 1.82
CA GLN A 114 -10.79 -10.60 1.82
C GLN A 114 -11.62 -10.18 0.60
N SER A 115 -11.15 -9.19 -0.16
CA SER A 115 -11.85 -8.71 -1.35
C SER A 115 -11.71 -9.71 -2.49
N PRO A 116 -12.71 -9.76 -3.44
CA PRO A 116 -12.56 -10.55 -4.66
C PRO A 116 -11.29 -10.19 -5.42
N PRO A 117 -10.66 -11.15 -6.16
CA PRO A 117 -9.42 -10.90 -6.88
C PRO A 117 -9.45 -9.67 -7.80
N GLU A 118 -10.58 -9.42 -8.44
CA GLU A 118 -10.77 -8.25 -9.32
C GLU A 118 -10.61 -6.91 -8.57
N ASP A 119 -10.98 -6.87 -7.29
CA ASP A 119 -10.84 -5.65 -6.49
C ASP A 119 -9.40 -5.40 -6.01
N ARG A 120 -8.57 -6.44 -6.10
CA ARG A 120 -7.14 -6.33 -5.79
C ARG A 120 -6.33 -5.86 -7.00
N ALA A 121 -6.87 -6.01 -8.21
CA ALA A 121 -6.20 -5.58 -9.43
C ALA A 121 -6.10 -4.06 -9.47
N LEU A 122 -4.96 -3.55 -9.98
CA LEU A 122 -4.80 -2.11 -10.23
C LEU A 122 -5.81 -1.70 -11.30
N LYS A 123 -6.70 -0.79 -10.95
CA LYS A 123 -7.54 -0.12 -11.95
C LYS A 123 -6.69 0.96 -12.61
N PRO A 124 -6.68 1.01 -13.94
CA PRO A 124 -5.94 2.05 -14.67
C PRO A 124 -6.42 3.45 -14.36
#